data_34217225b36283d18a4e0b854fdbe18a
#
_entry.id   34217225b36283d18a4e0b854fdbe18a
#
_cell.length_a   1.000
_cell.length_b   1.000
_cell.length_c   1.000
_cell.angle_alpha   90.00
_cell.angle_beta   90.00
_cell.angle_gamma   90.00
#
_symmetry.space_group_name_H-M   'P 1'
#
loop_
_entity.id
_entity.type
_entity.pdbx_description
1 polymer ?
#
loop_
_entity_poly.entity_id
_entity_poly.type
_entity_poly.pdbx_seq_one_letter_code
_entity_poly.pdbx_strand_id
1 'polypeptide(L)'
;MKKLLFITPELPYPAQSGGKVKSLKLLQALAERYQVTLACPLKLDDASYLEEFHAISPCRNHLHDAVSVPRSPASLVRSYLRGIPLNVHRTHSQRLQADIASVAGEHDVVFLDHYEVFSYLPQDYAGLTVYHAHNAYFKMWQRYAQLPGNPAMRLAAYLEAKRVRDYESAVASLTDLTFAAPNDALELKLLGVAGDKLHHTFHLGDDEQLELPDLRHADTVKKLMYVGFLGWEPNAQGLLWFIERVWPQLVQRHPDLHFDIVGKNPDQRLQAAAASWQNIHLKGFVPDLQAIYRDSRVSVAPLLFGSGMKVKVLDAMARGMPIVTTSVGAEGIDMEHGKHLLVADNPDDMANEVDRLLTDPHLWQRLQVNSRALIRERYTWRQLFTQMHRTLDSGLRTGKSVATGPATRRLQHAG
;
A
#
# COMPACT_ATOMS: atom_id res chain seq x y z
N MET A 1 18.10 24.35 -7.68
CA MET A 1 17.35 23.11 -7.37
C MET A 1 15.96 23.30 -7.93
N LYS A 2 15.42 22.35 -8.70
CA LYS A 2 14.06 22.44 -9.26
C LYS A 2 13.01 22.42 -8.16
N LYS A 3 11.86 23.05 -8.40
CA LYS A 3 10.75 23.12 -7.43
C LYS A 3 9.71 22.03 -7.75
N LEU A 4 9.21 21.35 -6.72
CA LEU A 4 8.20 20.30 -6.83
C LEU A 4 7.05 20.59 -5.87
N LEU A 5 5.83 20.59 -6.38
CA LEU A 5 4.59 20.66 -5.57
C LEU A 5 4.06 19.24 -5.38
N PHE A 6 4.12 18.74 -4.14
CA PHE A 6 3.63 17.43 -3.75
C PHE A 6 2.24 17.57 -3.15
N ILE A 7 1.24 17.00 -3.80
CA ILE A 7 -0.16 17.08 -3.37
C ILE A 7 -0.62 15.69 -2.94
N THR A 8 -1.06 15.54 -1.68
CA THR A 8 -1.52 14.28 -1.09
C THR A 8 -2.87 14.45 -0.39
N PRO A 9 -3.75 13.40 -0.31
CA PRO A 9 -5.11 13.53 0.22
C PRO A 9 -5.19 13.63 1.75
N GLU A 10 -4.08 13.55 2.45
CA GLU A 10 -4.01 13.67 3.91
C GLU A 10 -2.58 13.98 4.36
N LEU A 11 -2.42 14.46 5.59
CA LEU A 11 -1.10 14.64 6.19
C LEU A 11 -0.38 13.28 6.28
N PRO A 12 0.84 13.12 5.70
CA PRO A 12 1.55 11.84 5.70
C PRO A 12 2.18 11.48 7.06
N TYR A 13 1.71 12.09 8.14
CA TYR A 13 2.18 11.90 9.50
C TYR A 13 1.01 11.85 10.52
N PRO A 14 1.12 11.03 11.61
CA PRO A 14 2.12 9.99 11.82
C PRO A 14 1.97 8.83 10.82
N ALA A 15 3.10 8.24 10.41
CA ALA A 15 3.15 7.19 9.38
C ALA A 15 2.72 5.81 9.94
N GLN A 16 1.45 5.69 10.34
CA GLN A 16 0.90 4.48 10.98
C GLN A 16 0.14 3.56 10.01
N SER A 17 -0.04 3.96 8.75
CA SER A 17 -0.64 3.14 7.70
C SER A 17 0.32 2.99 6.52
N GLY A 18 0.19 1.90 5.75
CA GLY A 18 1.06 1.68 4.59
C GLY A 18 1.04 2.83 3.57
N GLY A 19 -0.11 3.48 3.39
CA GLY A 19 -0.24 4.66 2.54
C GLY A 19 0.57 5.84 3.09
N LYS A 20 0.38 6.21 4.36
CA LYS A 20 1.13 7.32 5.00
C LYS A 20 2.63 7.06 5.04
N VAL A 21 3.06 5.82 5.32
CA VAL A 21 4.49 5.43 5.25
C VAL A 21 5.06 5.70 3.87
N LYS A 22 4.36 5.23 2.82
CA LYS A 22 4.80 5.42 1.44
C LYS A 22 4.85 6.90 1.04
N SER A 23 3.81 7.68 1.35
CA SER A 23 3.76 9.12 1.06
C SER A 23 4.88 9.87 1.78
N LEU A 24 5.17 9.55 3.05
CA LEU A 24 6.26 10.17 3.81
C LEU A 24 7.63 9.82 3.24
N LYS A 25 7.90 8.54 2.92
CA LYS A 25 9.15 8.10 2.29
C LYS A 25 9.35 8.74 0.91
N LEU A 26 8.29 8.87 0.11
CA LEU A 26 8.32 9.58 -1.17
C LEU A 26 8.67 11.06 -0.99
N LEU A 27 8.01 11.73 -0.04
CA LEU A 27 8.24 13.13 0.26
C LEU A 27 9.71 13.37 0.67
N GLN A 28 10.25 12.53 1.54
CA GLN A 28 11.65 12.59 1.98
C GLN A 28 12.62 12.41 0.80
N ALA A 29 12.41 11.37 -0.04
CA ALA A 29 13.27 11.10 -1.19
C ALA A 29 13.20 12.21 -2.24
N LEU A 30 12.02 12.76 -2.50
CA LEU A 30 11.87 13.88 -3.44
C LEU A 30 12.56 15.14 -2.92
N ALA A 31 12.53 15.39 -1.61
CA ALA A 31 13.17 16.56 -0.98
C ALA A 31 14.72 16.50 -1.04
N GLU A 32 15.33 15.34 -1.27
CA GLU A 32 16.77 15.24 -1.51
C GLU A 32 17.21 15.94 -2.82
N ARG A 33 16.30 16.06 -3.81
CA ARG A 33 16.62 16.58 -5.15
C ARG A 33 15.82 17.80 -5.58
N TYR A 34 14.68 18.05 -4.94
CA TYR A 34 13.77 19.13 -5.25
C TYR A 34 13.55 20.06 -4.04
N GLN A 35 13.24 21.32 -4.30
CA GLN A 35 12.63 22.17 -3.29
C GLN A 35 11.13 21.81 -3.23
N VAL A 36 10.73 21.06 -2.23
CA VAL A 36 9.37 20.56 -2.13
C VAL A 36 8.46 21.54 -1.39
N THR A 37 7.30 21.80 -1.98
CA THR A 37 6.12 22.37 -1.31
C THR A 37 5.11 21.26 -1.12
N LEU A 38 4.71 20.99 0.13
CA LEU A 38 3.65 20.03 0.43
C LEU A 38 2.30 20.73 0.43
N ALA A 39 1.30 20.13 -0.23
CA ALA A 39 -0.10 20.55 -0.16
C ALA A 39 -0.99 19.37 0.23
N CYS A 40 -1.81 19.53 1.29
CA CYS A 40 -2.75 18.49 1.70
C CYS A 40 -3.97 19.06 2.43
N PRO A 41 -5.17 18.48 2.22
CA PRO A 41 -6.30 18.69 3.10
C PRO A 41 -6.02 18.05 4.47
N LEU A 42 -6.36 18.73 5.55
CA LEU A 42 -6.22 18.23 6.92
C LEU A 42 -7.54 17.63 7.38
N LYS A 43 -7.53 16.38 7.78
CA LYS A 43 -8.62 15.77 8.55
C LYS A 43 -8.57 16.29 9.99
N LEU A 44 -9.68 16.22 10.72
CA LEU A 44 -9.77 16.70 12.10
C LEU A 44 -8.68 16.11 13.00
N ASP A 45 -8.37 14.83 12.83
CA ASP A 45 -7.36 14.13 13.64
C ASP A 45 -5.92 14.50 13.23
N ASP A 46 -5.70 14.95 12.00
CA ASP A 46 -4.36 15.31 11.51
C ASP A 46 -3.86 16.65 12.07
N ALA A 47 -4.77 17.55 12.47
CA ALA A 47 -4.42 18.88 12.96
C ALA A 47 -3.54 18.85 14.22
N SER A 48 -3.73 17.84 15.08
CA SER A 48 -2.95 17.67 16.32
C SER A 48 -1.48 17.29 16.06
N TYR A 49 -1.16 16.77 14.88
CA TYR A 49 0.19 16.33 14.52
C TYR A 49 0.95 17.34 13.64
N LEU A 50 0.33 18.47 13.32
CA LEU A 50 0.90 19.42 12.36
C LEU A 50 2.22 20.03 12.84
N GLU A 51 2.31 20.42 14.11
CA GLU A 51 3.54 20.97 14.70
C GLU A 51 4.67 19.94 14.71
N GLU A 52 4.38 18.71 15.13
CA GLU A 52 5.36 17.62 15.10
C GLU A 52 5.84 17.34 13.68
N PHE A 53 4.91 17.32 12.74
CA PHE A 53 5.26 17.10 11.34
C PHE A 53 6.14 18.24 10.79
N HIS A 54 5.84 19.51 11.10
CA HIS A 54 6.65 20.63 10.66
C HIS A 54 8.09 20.56 11.18
N ALA A 55 8.28 20.04 12.40
CA ALA A 55 9.61 19.89 13.00
C ALA A 55 10.50 18.86 12.28
N ILE A 56 9.91 17.85 11.62
CA ILE A 56 10.63 16.77 10.93
C ILE A 56 10.50 16.85 9.40
N SER A 57 9.65 17.72 8.88
CA SER A 57 9.34 17.81 7.45
C SER A 57 10.54 18.31 6.65
N PRO A 58 10.90 17.61 5.56
CA PRO A 58 11.94 18.08 4.66
C PRO A 58 11.43 19.17 3.69
N CYS A 59 10.15 19.56 3.79
CA CYS A 59 9.53 20.51 2.88
C CYS A 59 9.87 21.96 3.24
N ARG A 60 10.03 22.78 2.22
CA ARG A 60 10.27 24.22 2.39
C ARG A 60 9.00 24.98 2.75
N ASN A 61 7.89 24.61 2.14
CA ASN A 61 6.59 25.26 2.33
C ASN A 61 5.49 24.20 2.54
N HIS A 62 4.42 24.60 3.25
CA HIS A 62 3.26 23.77 3.52
C HIS A 62 1.99 24.55 3.20
N LEU A 63 1.12 23.97 2.39
CA LEU A 63 -0.22 24.47 2.10
C LEU A 63 -1.24 23.48 2.64
N HIS A 64 -2.14 23.93 3.48
CA HIS A 64 -3.16 23.04 4.05
C HIS A 64 -4.44 23.80 4.39
N ASP A 65 -5.54 23.09 4.35
CA ASP A 65 -6.83 23.58 4.81
C ASP A 65 -7.62 22.44 5.46
N ALA A 66 -8.40 22.77 6.49
CA ALA A 66 -9.17 21.77 7.23
C ALA A 66 -10.37 21.30 6.42
N VAL A 67 -10.53 20.00 6.27
CA VAL A 67 -11.64 19.39 5.53
C VAL A 67 -12.33 18.35 6.40
N SER A 68 -13.66 18.53 6.57
CA SER A 68 -14.50 17.60 7.33
C SER A 68 -15.76 17.26 6.54
N VAL A 69 -15.65 16.33 5.58
CA VAL A 69 -16.81 15.80 4.85
C VAL A 69 -17.05 14.34 5.25
N PRO A 70 -18.12 14.04 5.99
CA PRO A 70 -18.37 12.67 6.47
C PRO A 70 -18.78 11.74 5.33
N ARG A 71 -18.54 10.43 5.52
CA ARG A 71 -19.13 9.39 4.67
C ARG A 71 -20.62 9.24 5.03
N SER A 72 -21.47 9.87 4.25
CA SER A 72 -22.91 9.86 4.47
C SER A 72 -23.67 9.70 3.14
N PRO A 73 -24.94 9.27 3.15
CA PRO A 73 -25.77 9.24 1.95
C PRO A 73 -25.86 10.61 1.26
N ALA A 74 -25.91 11.69 2.04
CA ALA A 74 -25.96 13.06 1.50
C ALA A 74 -24.65 13.42 0.76
N SER A 75 -23.48 13.06 1.30
CA SER A 75 -22.19 13.27 0.61
C SER A 75 -22.11 12.43 -0.66
N LEU A 76 -22.63 11.21 -0.64
CA LEU A 76 -22.69 10.35 -1.82
C LEU A 76 -23.57 11.00 -2.91
N VAL A 77 -24.78 11.43 -2.59
CA VAL A 77 -25.67 12.12 -3.53
C VAL A 77 -25.02 13.38 -4.11
N ARG A 78 -24.39 14.21 -3.27
CA ARG A 78 -23.66 15.40 -3.74
C ARG A 78 -22.52 15.05 -4.69
N SER A 79 -21.78 13.99 -4.41
CA SER A 79 -20.70 13.51 -5.29
C SER A 79 -21.24 13.04 -6.65
N TYR A 80 -22.44 12.44 -6.67
CA TYR A 80 -23.14 12.06 -7.91
C TYR A 80 -23.55 13.29 -8.71
N LEU A 81 -24.14 14.28 -8.07
CA LEU A 81 -24.55 15.55 -8.72
C LEU A 81 -23.36 16.31 -9.30
N ARG A 82 -22.18 16.18 -8.68
CA ARG A 82 -20.93 16.75 -9.17
C ARG A 82 -20.21 15.88 -10.21
N GLY A 83 -20.64 14.66 -10.44
CA GLY A 83 -20.01 13.73 -11.40
C GLY A 83 -18.64 13.20 -10.98
N ILE A 84 -18.24 13.35 -9.71
CA ILE A 84 -16.92 12.93 -9.18
C ILE A 84 -17.04 11.80 -8.15
N PRO A 85 -16.03 10.93 -7.98
CA PRO A 85 -16.01 9.91 -6.93
C PRO A 85 -16.19 10.51 -5.53
N LEU A 86 -16.81 9.73 -4.63
CA LEU A 86 -17.08 10.17 -3.26
C LEU A 86 -15.81 10.62 -2.51
N ASN A 87 -14.70 9.90 -2.69
CA ASN A 87 -13.46 10.25 -2.03
C ASN A 87 -12.90 11.60 -2.54
N VAL A 88 -12.95 11.85 -3.86
CA VAL A 88 -12.55 13.15 -4.43
C VAL A 88 -13.39 14.28 -3.82
N HIS A 89 -14.73 14.09 -3.73
CA HIS A 89 -15.63 15.07 -3.11
C HIS A 89 -15.27 15.34 -1.64
N ARG A 90 -14.80 14.30 -0.92
CA ARG A 90 -14.53 14.40 0.52
C ARG A 90 -13.19 15.03 0.86
N THR A 91 -12.24 15.00 -0.05
CA THR A 91 -10.89 15.60 0.12
C THR A 91 -10.79 17.01 -0.45
N HIS A 92 -11.83 17.50 -1.12
CA HIS A 92 -11.80 18.78 -1.81
C HIS A 92 -11.99 19.97 -0.85
N SER A 93 -11.10 20.98 -0.95
CA SER A 93 -11.19 22.31 -0.35
C SER A 93 -11.00 23.40 -1.40
N GLN A 94 -11.94 24.32 -1.50
CA GLN A 94 -11.83 25.47 -2.42
C GLN A 94 -10.67 26.39 -2.05
N ARG A 95 -10.42 26.60 -0.75
CA ARG A 95 -9.30 27.43 -0.27
C ARG A 95 -7.98 26.82 -0.67
N LEU A 96 -7.77 25.54 -0.35
CA LEU A 96 -6.54 24.83 -0.72
C LEU A 96 -6.35 24.81 -2.25
N GLN A 97 -7.41 24.69 -3.03
CA GLN A 97 -7.36 24.76 -4.49
C GLN A 97 -6.87 26.13 -4.98
N ALA A 98 -7.37 27.22 -4.39
CA ALA A 98 -6.94 28.58 -4.72
C ALA A 98 -5.46 28.79 -4.33
N ASP A 99 -5.06 28.35 -3.14
CA ASP A 99 -3.68 28.45 -2.67
C ASP A 99 -2.72 27.68 -3.58
N ILE A 100 -3.08 26.44 -3.98
CA ILE A 100 -2.29 25.66 -4.94
C ILE A 100 -2.21 26.36 -6.31
N ALA A 101 -3.32 26.88 -6.83
CA ALA A 101 -3.34 27.56 -8.12
C ALA A 101 -2.42 28.80 -8.13
N SER A 102 -2.32 29.50 -7.00
CA SER A 102 -1.48 30.71 -6.88
C SER A 102 0.02 30.42 -6.96
N VAL A 103 0.45 29.20 -6.59
CA VAL A 103 1.89 28.83 -6.53
C VAL A 103 2.30 27.80 -7.57
N ALA A 104 1.36 27.05 -8.17
CA ALA A 104 1.66 25.94 -9.06
C ALA A 104 2.57 26.35 -10.24
N GLY A 105 2.34 27.53 -10.83
CA GLY A 105 3.14 28.06 -11.94
C GLY A 105 4.61 28.29 -11.63
N GLU A 106 4.99 28.35 -10.34
CA GLU A 106 6.38 28.47 -9.91
C GLU A 106 7.11 27.13 -9.79
N HIS A 107 6.41 26.00 -9.94
CA HIS A 107 6.95 24.67 -9.76
C HIS A 107 7.21 23.99 -11.11
N ASP A 108 8.33 23.29 -11.22
CA ASP A 108 8.70 22.51 -12.42
C ASP A 108 7.90 21.21 -12.53
N VAL A 109 7.47 20.66 -11.37
CA VAL A 109 6.75 19.38 -11.25
C VAL A 109 5.56 19.54 -10.30
N VAL A 110 4.39 19.01 -10.69
CA VAL A 110 3.27 18.72 -9.78
C VAL A 110 3.17 17.22 -9.64
N PHE A 111 3.36 16.73 -8.40
CA PHE A 111 3.30 15.33 -8.03
C PHE A 111 2.02 15.06 -7.27
N LEU A 112 1.11 14.32 -7.90
CA LEU A 112 -0.21 13.96 -7.37
C LEU A 112 -0.13 12.58 -6.69
N ASP A 113 -0.07 12.59 -5.39
CA ASP A 113 -0.01 11.36 -4.58
C ASP A 113 -1.42 10.86 -4.24
N HIS A 114 -2.03 10.14 -5.11
CA HIS A 114 -3.40 9.64 -5.23
C HIS A 114 -4.26 10.35 -6.29
N TYR A 115 -5.22 9.61 -6.87
CA TYR A 115 -6.19 10.15 -7.83
C TYR A 115 -7.11 11.21 -7.21
N GLU A 116 -7.35 11.14 -5.91
CA GLU A 116 -8.26 12.01 -5.17
C GLU A 116 -7.86 13.49 -5.26
N VAL A 117 -6.56 13.76 -5.41
CA VAL A 117 -6.02 15.12 -5.45
C VAL A 117 -5.85 15.70 -6.85
N PHE A 118 -6.25 14.97 -7.89
CA PHE A 118 -6.19 15.46 -9.27
C PHE A 118 -7.01 16.74 -9.48
N SER A 119 -8.12 16.91 -8.75
CA SER A 119 -8.94 18.12 -8.82
C SER A 119 -8.22 19.41 -8.41
N TYR A 120 -7.08 19.30 -7.70
CA TYR A 120 -6.24 20.44 -7.34
C TYR A 120 -5.26 20.88 -8.43
N LEU A 121 -5.05 20.07 -9.49
CA LEU A 121 -4.15 20.43 -10.59
C LEU A 121 -4.76 21.58 -11.40
N PRO A 122 -4.08 22.75 -11.51
CA PRO A 122 -4.58 23.84 -12.36
C PRO A 122 -4.62 23.43 -13.83
N GLN A 123 -5.65 23.93 -14.57
CA GLN A 123 -5.88 23.57 -15.97
C GLN A 123 -4.80 24.07 -16.93
N ASP A 124 -4.20 25.19 -16.60
CA ASP A 124 -3.15 25.88 -17.36
C ASP A 124 -1.74 25.53 -16.88
N TYR A 125 -1.63 24.56 -15.98
CA TYR A 125 -0.32 24.16 -15.48
C TYR A 125 0.56 23.64 -16.60
N ALA A 126 1.72 24.29 -16.71
CA ALA A 126 2.66 24.08 -17.81
C ALA A 126 3.86 23.20 -17.45
N GLY A 127 4.10 22.81 -16.22
CA GLY A 127 5.17 21.91 -15.77
C GLY A 127 4.88 20.42 -15.97
N LEU A 128 5.78 19.54 -15.54
CA LEU A 128 5.61 18.10 -15.58
C LEU A 128 4.55 17.66 -14.57
N THR A 129 3.58 16.87 -15.03
CA THR A 129 2.53 16.30 -14.17
C THR A 129 2.80 14.82 -13.91
N VAL A 130 2.77 14.44 -12.63
CA VAL A 130 3.04 13.07 -12.19
C VAL A 130 1.88 12.58 -11.36
N TYR A 131 1.36 11.41 -11.69
CA TYR A 131 0.38 10.69 -10.88
C TYR A 131 1.05 9.48 -10.21
N HIS A 132 0.87 9.33 -8.91
CA HIS A 132 1.32 8.18 -8.15
C HIS A 132 0.10 7.42 -7.61
N ALA A 133 -0.17 6.26 -8.21
CA ALA A 133 -1.24 5.37 -7.81
C ALA A 133 -0.76 4.46 -6.66
N HIS A 134 -1.35 4.60 -5.48
CA HIS A 134 -1.06 3.70 -4.36
C HIS A 134 -1.63 2.30 -4.61
N ASN A 135 -2.84 2.22 -5.15
CA ASN A 135 -3.54 1.00 -5.55
C ASN A 135 -4.52 1.34 -6.66
N ALA A 136 -5.01 0.35 -7.40
CA ALA A 136 -6.19 0.46 -8.25
C ALA A 136 -7.46 0.46 -7.36
N TYR A 137 -7.87 1.64 -6.89
CA TYR A 137 -8.97 1.78 -5.91
C TYR A 137 -10.30 1.26 -6.45
N PHE A 138 -10.54 1.34 -7.75
CA PHE A 138 -11.75 0.77 -8.35
C PHE A 138 -11.88 -0.72 -8.10
N LYS A 139 -10.79 -1.48 -8.05
CA LYS A 139 -10.80 -2.91 -7.71
C LYS A 139 -11.24 -3.16 -6.28
N MET A 140 -10.83 -2.32 -5.36
CA MET A 140 -11.27 -2.42 -3.97
C MET A 140 -12.80 -2.23 -3.87
N TRP A 141 -13.37 -1.26 -4.59
CA TRP A 141 -14.82 -1.06 -4.65
C TRP A 141 -15.55 -2.21 -5.35
N GLN A 142 -14.98 -2.77 -6.44
CA GLN A 142 -15.53 -3.95 -7.11
C GLN A 142 -15.61 -5.16 -6.16
N ARG A 143 -14.56 -5.42 -5.40
CA ARG A 143 -14.53 -6.51 -4.41
C ARG A 143 -15.51 -6.26 -3.29
N TYR A 144 -15.61 -5.05 -2.79
CA TYR A 144 -16.60 -4.68 -1.77
C TYR A 144 -18.04 -4.92 -2.25
N ALA A 145 -18.34 -4.62 -3.50
CA ALA A 145 -19.65 -4.89 -4.11
C ALA A 145 -19.99 -6.40 -4.20
N GLN A 146 -19.00 -7.28 -4.16
CA GLN A 146 -19.17 -8.75 -4.23
C GLN A 146 -19.35 -9.37 -2.83
N LEU A 147 -19.02 -8.66 -1.75
CA LEU A 147 -19.18 -9.20 -0.39
C LEU A 147 -20.66 -9.44 -0.07
N PRO A 148 -20.98 -10.49 0.73
CA PRO A 148 -22.33 -10.68 1.25
C PRO A 148 -22.78 -9.48 2.07
N GLY A 149 -24.02 -9.03 1.89
CA GLY A 149 -24.52 -7.88 2.65
C GLY A 149 -25.75 -7.21 2.02
N ASN A 150 -26.06 -6.01 2.47
CA ASN A 150 -27.22 -5.23 2.01
C ASN A 150 -27.15 -4.97 0.48
N PRO A 151 -28.16 -5.39 -0.31
CA PRO A 151 -28.19 -5.20 -1.76
C PRO A 151 -28.02 -3.76 -2.22
N ALA A 152 -28.61 -2.78 -1.49
CA ALA A 152 -28.47 -1.37 -1.81
C ALA A 152 -27.03 -0.87 -1.65
N MET A 153 -26.33 -1.32 -0.60
CA MET A 153 -24.92 -1.00 -0.40
C MET A 153 -24.03 -1.63 -1.47
N ARG A 154 -24.33 -2.86 -1.87
CA ARG A 154 -23.62 -3.54 -2.96
C ARG A 154 -23.77 -2.82 -4.29
N LEU A 155 -25.01 -2.39 -4.61
CA LEU A 155 -25.27 -1.60 -5.82
C LEU A 155 -24.54 -0.24 -5.77
N ALA A 156 -24.57 0.45 -4.64
CA ALA A 156 -23.84 1.72 -4.46
C ALA A 156 -22.32 1.52 -4.64
N ALA A 157 -21.77 0.45 -4.08
CA ALA A 157 -20.36 0.11 -4.25
C ALA A 157 -20.00 -0.24 -5.70
N TYR A 158 -20.88 -0.96 -6.42
CA TYR A 158 -20.69 -1.28 -7.83
C TYR A 158 -20.67 0.00 -8.71
N LEU A 159 -21.62 0.89 -8.48
CA LEU A 159 -21.67 2.16 -9.19
C LEU A 159 -20.45 3.05 -8.88
N GLU A 160 -20.03 3.09 -7.62
CA GLU A 160 -18.84 3.82 -7.23
C GLU A 160 -17.55 3.21 -7.84
N ALA A 161 -17.45 1.88 -7.89
CA ALA A 161 -16.36 1.20 -8.57
C ALA A 161 -16.20 1.64 -10.03
N LYS A 162 -17.32 1.76 -10.76
CA LYS A 162 -17.30 2.24 -12.15
C LYS A 162 -16.81 3.70 -12.23
N ARG A 163 -17.31 4.57 -11.35
CA ARG A 163 -16.92 5.99 -11.32
C ARG A 163 -15.43 6.16 -10.99
N VAL A 164 -14.95 5.45 -9.97
CA VAL A 164 -13.53 5.48 -9.58
C VAL A 164 -12.66 4.96 -10.72
N ARG A 165 -13.06 3.87 -11.39
CA ARG A 165 -12.34 3.30 -12.53
C ARG A 165 -12.18 4.33 -13.66
N ASP A 166 -13.31 4.94 -14.04
CA ASP A 166 -13.31 5.91 -15.15
C ASP A 166 -12.52 7.18 -14.78
N TYR A 167 -12.55 7.58 -13.51
CA TYR A 167 -11.76 8.70 -13.00
C TYR A 167 -10.27 8.41 -12.90
N GLU A 168 -9.87 7.27 -12.30
CA GLU A 168 -8.45 6.86 -12.18
C GLU A 168 -7.78 6.68 -13.55
N SER A 169 -8.47 6.05 -14.51
CA SER A 169 -7.94 5.88 -15.86
C SER A 169 -7.79 7.22 -16.59
N ALA A 170 -8.72 8.15 -16.37
CA ALA A 170 -8.63 9.48 -16.92
C ALA A 170 -7.48 10.29 -16.29
N VAL A 171 -7.28 10.24 -14.98
CA VAL A 171 -6.14 10.86 -14.29
C VAL A 171 -4.81 10.33 -14.87
N ALA A 172 -4.66 9.00 -14.97
CA ALA A 172 -3.47 8.39 -15.53
C ALA A 172 -3.23 8.74 -17.02
N SER A 173 -4.29 8.95 -17.78
CA SER A 173 -4.19 9.36 -19.20
C SER A 173 -3.82 10.83 -19.37
N LEU A 174 -4.29 11.70 -18.47
CA LEU A 174 -4.11 13.15 -18.53
C LEU A 174 -2.77 13.62 -17.95
N THR A 175 -2.16 12.86 -17.04
CA THR A 175 -0.82 13.15 -16.49
C THR A 175 0.28 12.70 -17.45
N ASP A 176 1.46 13.32 -17.36
CA ASP A 176 2.61 12.99 -18.20
C ASP A 176 3.26 11.65 -17.80
N LEU A 177 3.35 11.41 -16.50
CA LEU A 177 3.90 10.18 -15.92
C LEU A 177 2.93 9.60 -14.88
N THR A 178 2.79 8.28 -14.89
CA THR A 178 2.01 7.55 -13.88
C THR A 178 2.87 6.45 -13.26
N PHE A 179 3.04 6.50 -11.94
CA PHE A 179 3.67 5.44 -11.17
C PHE A 179 2.60 4.55 -10.52
N ALA A 180 2.62 3.27 -10.82
CA ALA A 180 1.67 2.28 -10.28
C ALA A 180 2.37 0.95 -9.98
N ALA A 181 1.82 0.14 -9.09
CA ALA A 181 2.28 -1.24 -8.90
C ALA A 181 2.11 -2.03 -10.20
N PRO A 182 2.95 -3.06 -10.48
CA PRO A 182 2.93 -3.76 -11.78
C PRO A 182 1.55 -4.24 -12.21
N ASN A 183 0.77 -4.83 -11.29
CA ASN A 183 -0.59 -5.30 -11.58
C ASN A 183 -1.56 -4.14 -11.82
N ASP A 184 -1.42 -3.05 -11.08
CA ASP A 184 -2.27 -1.87 -11.25
C ASP A 184 -1.93 -1.12 -12.55
N ALA A 185 -0.64 -1.08 -12.93
CA ALA A 185 -0.20 -0.56 -14.22
C ALA A 185 -0.79 -1.39 -15.39
N LEU A 186 -0.82 -2.72 -15.27
CA LEU A 186 -1.47 -3.59 -16.25
C LEU A 186 -2.97 -3.28 -16.38
N GLU A 187 -3.66 -3.09 -15.27
CA GLU A 187 -5.09 -2.74 -15.28
C GLU A 187 -5.33 -1.38 -15.95
N LEU A 188 -4.53 -0.36 -15.62
CA LEU A 188 -4.62 0.96 -16.27
C LEU A 188 -4.35 0.85 -17.78
N LYS A 189 -3.38 0.03 -18.19
CA LYS A 189 -3.12 -0.25 -19.62
C LYS A 189 -4.31 -0.90 -20.31
N LEU A 190 -4.98 -1.87 -19.66
CA LEU A 190 -6.20 -2.50 -20.19
C LEU A 190 -7.37 -1.51 -20.31
N LEU A 191 -7.37 -0.44 -19.49
CA LEU A 191 -8.33 0.67 -19.59
C LEU A 191 -7.94 1.73 -20.62
N GLY A 192 -6.86 1.51 -21.40
CA GLY A 192 -6.46 2.38 -22.51
C GLY A 192 -5.42 3.44 -22.16
N VAL A 193 -4.83 3.41 -20.97
CA VAL A 193 -3.70 4.31 -20.65
C VAL A 193 -2.47 3.90 -21.45
N ALA A 194 -1.81 4.86 -22.08
CA ALA A 194 -0.62 4.64 -22.90
C ALA A 194 0.53 4.04 -22.07
N GLY A 195 1.15 2.97 -22.58
CA GLY A 195 2.15 2.20 -21.84
C GLY A 195 3.45 2.96 -21.54
N ASP A 196 3.81 3.94 -22.36
CA ASP A 196 4.97 4.81 -22.17
C ASP A 196 4.81 5.81 -21.00
N LYS A 197 3.58 6.06 -20.56
CA LYS A 197 3.27 6.84 -19.35
C LYS A 197 3.34 6.03 -18.07
N LEU A 198 3.28 4.69 -18.16
CA LEU A 198 3.17 3.80 -17.01
C LEU A 198 4.55 3.34 -16.53
N HIS A 199 4.89 3.68 -15.30
CA HIS A 199 6.13 3.33 -14.63
C HIS A 199 5.83 2.56 -13.34
N HIS A 200 6.69 1.61 -12.97
CA HIS A 200 6.46 0.80 -11.79
C HIS A 200 6.84 1.54 -10.51
N THR A 201 6.00 1.39 -9.52
CA THR A 201 6.26 1.70 -8.11
C THR A 201 5.83 0.50 -7.27
N PHE A 202 6.35 0.40 -6.05
CA PHE A 202 6.04 -0.71 -5.16
C PHE A 202 5.61 -0.20 -3.78
N HIS A 203 4.76 -0.96 -3.10
CA HIS A 203 4.60 -0.86 -1.67
C HIS A 203 5.71 -1.69 -1.05
N LEU A 204 6.75 -1.02 -0.59
CA LEU A 204 7.90 -1.68 0.01
C LEU A 204 7.72 -1.76 1.52
N GLY A 205 8.36 -2.78 2.09
CA GLY A 205 8.49 -2.93 3.52
C GLY A 205 9.62 -2.10 4.11
N ASP A 206 10.05 -2.50 5.28
CA ASP A 206 11.19 -1.91 5.97
C ASP A 206 12.49 -2.59 5.50
N ASP A 207 13.20 -1.94 4.57
CA ASP A 207 14.47 -2.43 4.04
C ASP A 207 15.66 -2.26 5.00
N GLU A 208 15.50 -1.54 6.12
CA GLU A 208 16.47 -1.54 7.23
C GLU A 208 16.64 -2.94 7.84
N GLN A 209 15.65 -3.82 7.68
CA GLN A 209 15.75 -5.24 8.03
C GLN A 209 16.90 -5.95 7.32
N LEU A 210 17.33 -5.46 6.16
CA LEU A 210 18.48 -6.00 5.41
C LEU A 210 19.82 -5.74 6.10
N GLU A 211 19.91 -4.72 6.94
CA GLU A 211 21.13 -4.37 7.67
C GLU A 211 21.30 -5.19 8.97
N LEU A 212 20.23 -5.87 9.41
CA LEU A 212 20.28 -6.71 10.60
C LEU A 212 21.01 -8.03 10.33
N PRO A 213 21.67 -8.59 11.36
CA PRO A 213 22.34 -9.90 11.25
C PRO A 213 21.40 -10.98 10.72
N ASP A 214 21.94 -11.91 9.96
CA ASP A 214 21.19 -13.03 9.42
C ASP A 214 20.56 -13.88 10.53
N LEU A 215 19.30 -14.28 10.32
CA LEU A 215 18.67 -15.30 11.11
C LEU A 215 19.29 -16.66 10.76
N ARG A 216 19.44 -17.53 11.73
CA ARG A 216 19.94 -18.90 11.55
C ARG A 216 18.93 -19.88 12.11
N HIS A 217 18.64 -20.93 11.36
CA HIS A 217 17.68 -21.96 11.79
C HIS A 217 17.95 -22.50 13.21
N ALA A 218 19.22 -22.71 13.55
CA ALA A 218 19.64 -23.25 14.84
C ALA A 218 19.32 -22.32 16.02
N ASP A 219 19.20 -21.01 15.77
CA ASP A 219 18.95 -20.01 16.81
C ASP A 219 17.43 -19.73 16.97
N THR A 220 16.59 -20.25 16.06
CA THR A 220 15.14 -20.04 16.08
C THR A 220 14.42 -21.11 16.89
N VAL A 221 13.31 -20.72 17.53
CA VAL A 221 12.42 -21.65 18.20
C VAL A 221 11.41 -22.23 17.21
N LYS A 222 10.97 -23.49 17.41
CA LYS A 222 9.92 -24.12 16.61
C LYS A 222 8.58 -23.44 16.89
N LYS A 223 8.36 -22.30 16.23
CA LYS A 223 7.22 -21.41 16.41
C LYS A 223 6.87 -20.76 15.08
N LEU A 224 5.58 -20.57 14.84
CA LEU A 224 5.07 -19.76 13.73
C LEU A 224 4.85 -18.32 14.19
N MET A 225 4.96 -17.40 13.24
CA MET A 225 4.56 -16.01 13.42
C MET A 225 3.69 -15.49 12.28
N TYR A 226 2.84 -14.53 12.62
CA TYR A 226 2.11 -13.70 11.68
C TYR A 226 2.20 -12.24 12.14
N VAL A 227 2.36 -11.31 11.19
CA VAL A 227 2.34 -9.87 11.49
C VAL A 227 1.35 -9.17 10.57
N GLY A 228 0.47 -8.32 11.12
CA GLY A 228 -0.42 -7.50 10.31
C GLY A 228 -1.52 -6.81 11.10
N PHE A 229 -2.21 -5.86 10.46
CA PHE A 229 -3.39 -5.22 11.05
C PHE A 229 -4.58 -6.20 11.05
N LEU A 230 -4.97 -6.66 12.24
CA LEU A 230 -5.97 -7.75 12.40
C LEU A 230 -7.41 -7.28 12.17
N GLY A 231 -7.67 -5.97 12.25
CA GLY A 231 -8.96 -5.39 11.88
C GLY A 231 -9.23 -5.27 10.38
N TRP A 232 -8.28 -5.67 9.53
CA TRP A 232 -8.48 -5.71 8.08
C TRP A 232 -9.01 -7.07 7.66
N GLU A 233 -10.18 -7.08 7.04
CA GLU A 233 -10.93 -8.31 6.73
C GLU A 233 -10.11 -9.40 6.00
N PRO A 234 -9.27 -9.11 4.97
CA PRO A 234 -8.43 -10.12 4.36
C PRO A 234 -7.46 -10.81 5.33
N ASN A 235 -6.94 -10.08 6.32
CA ASN A 235 -6.08 -10.64 7.35
C ASN A 235 -6.86 -11.53 8.31
N ALA A 236 -8.00 -11.06 8.79
CA ALA A 236 -8.85 -11.80 9.71
C ALA A 236 -9.34 -13.10 9.07
N GLN A 237 -9.89 -13.05 7.85
CA GLN A 237 -10.37 -14.25 7.16
C GLN A 237 -9.25 -15.24 6.84
N GLY A 238 -8.09 -14.76 6.41
CA GLY A 238 -6.95 -15.64 6.14
C GLY A 238 -6.47 -16.36 7.41
N LEU A 239 -6.38 -15.64 8.53
CA LEU A 239 -6.01 -16.24 9.82
C LEU A 239 -7.07 -17.22 10.33
N LEU A 240 -8.36 -16.90 10.20
CA LEU A 240 -9.45 -17.82 10.53
C LEU A 240 -9.35 -19.12 9.73
N TRP A 241 -9.20 -19.00 8.41
CA TRP A 241 -8.99 -20.16 7.55
C TRP A 241 -7.78 -20.99 7.97
N PHE A 242 -6.65 -20.34 8.31
CA PHE A 242 -5.44 -21.02 8.76
C PHE A 242 -5.66 -21.75 10.09
N ILE A 243 -6.27 -21.08 11.06
CA ILE A 243 -6.55 -21.66 12.40
C ILE A 243 -7.54 -22.84 12.29
N GLU A 244 -8.56 -22.74 11.43
CA GLU A 244 -9.60 -23.77 11.30
C GLU A 244 -9.17 -24.97 10.45
N ARG A 245 -8.37 -24.75 9.39
CA ARG A 245 -8.11 -25.76 8.37
C ARG A 245 -6.66 -26.28 8.32
N VAL A 246 -5.70 -25.44 8.68
CA VAL A 246 -4.26 -25.76 8.59
C VAL A 246 -3.69 -26.12 9.96
N TRP A 247 -3.99 -25.32 10.98
CA TRP A 247 -3.44 -25.47 12.33
C TRP A 247 -3.67 -26.85 12.95
N PRO A 248 -4.86 -27.49 12.86
CA PRO A 248 -5.09 -28.83 13.40
C PRO A 248 -4.11 -29.88 12.85
N GLN A 249 -3.79 -29.81 11.56
CA GLN A 249 -2.85 -30.72 10.90
C GLN A 249 -1.41 -30.52 11.41
N LEU A 250 -1.03 -29.26 11.64
CA LEU A 250 0.28 -28.92 12.15
C LEU A 250 0.47 -29.36 13.60
N VAL A 251 -0.52 -29.15 14.47
CA VAL A 251 -0.47 -29.60 15.88
C VAL A 251 -0.46 -31.11 16.00
N GLN A 252 -1.14 -31.82 15.11
CA GLN A 252 -1.08 -33.30 15.07
C GLN A 252 0.35 -33.80 14.80
N ARG A 253 1.12 -33.10 13.92
CA ARG A 253 2.51 -33.45 13.58
C ARG A 253 3.50 -32.89 14.60
N HIS A 254 3.20 -31.73 15.18
CA HIS A 254 4.04 -30.96 16.08
C HIS A 254 3.24 -30.49 17.31
N PRO A 255 3.00 -31.36 18.32
CA PRO A 255 2.17 -31.00 19.50
C PRO A 255 2.71 -29.83 20.32
N ASP A 256 4.02 -29.57 20.22
CA ASP A 256 4.77 -28.51 20.89
C ASP A 256 4.85 -27.20 20.07
N LEU A 257 4.19 -27.13 18.91
CA LEU A 257 4.20 -25.95 18.05
C LEU A 257 3.38 -24.81 18.65
N HIS A 258 3.93 -23.60 18.65
CA HIS A 258 3.26 -22.37 19.05
C HIS A 258 3.06 -21.44 17.85
N PHE A 259 2.05 -20.57 17.94
CA PHE A 259 1.76 -19.57 16.91
C PHE A 259 1.53 -18.21 17.53
N ASP A 260 2.45 -17.26 17.26
CA ASP A 260 2.34 -15.87 17.69
C ASP A 260 1.72 -15.02 16.58
N ILE A 261 0.55 -14.42 16.87
CA ILE A 261 -0.17 -13.52 15.96
C ILE A 261 -0.01 -12.09 16.47
N VAL A 262 0.72 -11.26 15.73
CA VAL A 262 1.04 -9.89 16.10
C VAL A 262 0.20 -8.91 15.28
N GLY A 263 -0.51 -8.02 15.96
CA GLY A 263 -1.30 -6.97 15.33
C GLY A 263 -2.37 -6.37 16.22
N LYS A 264 -2.89 -5.20 15.79
CA LYS A 264 -3.96 -4.48 16.49
C LYS A 264 -5.34 -4.91 16.00
N ASN A 265 -6.34 -4.73 16.87
CA ASN A 265 -7.77 -4.79 16.56
C ASN A 265 -8.23 -6.15 16.00
N PRO A 266 -7.93 -7.29 16.64
CA PRO A 266 -8.55 -8.57 16.26
C PRO A 266 -10.06 -8.49 16.45
N ASP A 267 -10.84 -8.96 15.49
CA ASP A 267 -12.28 -9.09 15.65
C ASP A 267 -12.64 -10.25 16.60
N GLN A 268 -13.91 -10.31 17.01
CA GLN A 268 -14.39 -11.33 17.96
C GLN A 268 -14.25 -12.75 17.41
N ARG A 269 -14.41 -12.95 16.10
CA ARG A 269 -14.26 -14.27 15.45
C ARG A 269 -12.83 -14.77 15.61
N LEU A 270 -11.85 -13.91 15.30
CA LEU A 270 -10.43 -14.26 15.43
C LEU A 270 -10.00 -14.48 16.88
N GLN A 271 -10.53 -13.67 17.81
CA GLN A 271 -10.28 -13.87 19.25
C GLN A 271 -10.80 -15.22 19.71
N ALA A 272 -12.04 -15.59 19.35
CA ALA A 272 -12.64 -16.87 19.70
C ALA A 272 -11.88 -18.06 19.09
N ALA A 273 -11.49 -17.97 17.80
CA ALA A 273 -10.74 -19.01 17.13
C ALA A 273 -9.35 -19.21 17.76
N ALA A 274 -8.63 -18.14 18.08
CA ALA A 274 -7.35 -18.23 18.77
C ALA A 274 -7.48 -18.80 20.19
N ALA A 275 -8.51 -18.40 20.95
CA ALA A 275 -8.75 -18.87 22.30
C ALA A 275 -9.12 -20.37 22.38
N SER A 276 -9.54 -21.00 21.27
CA SER A 276 -9.81 -22.44 21.23
C SER A 276 -8.53 -23.31 21.27
N TRP A 277 -7.35 -22.68 21.15
CA TRP A 277 -6.04 -23.34 21.15
C TRP A 277 -5.12 -22.72 22.21
N GLN A 278 -4.56 -23.53 23.12
CA GLN A 278 -3.64 -23.05 24.17
C GLN A 278 -2.31 -22.52 23.64
N ASN A 279 -1.90 -22.94 22.44
CA ASN A 279 -0.63 -22.63 21.81
C ASN A 279 -0.74 -21.57 20.67
N ILE A 280 -1.88 -20.89 20.57
CA ILE A 280 -2.05 -19.70 19.71
C ILE A 280 -2.12 -18.44 20.58
N HIS A 281 -1.28 -17.46 20.31
CA HIS A 281 -1.16 -16.26 21.13
C HIS A 281 -1.39 -14.99 20.32
N LEU A 282 -2.43 -14.23 20.65
CA LEU A 282 -2.65 -12.88 20.16
C LEU A 282 -1.79 -11.90 20.97
N LYS A 283 -0.67 -11.43 20.38
CA LYS A 283 0.32 -10.58 21.07
C LYS A 283 -0.06 -9.11 21.13
N GLY A 284 -1.12 -8.70 20.42
CA GLY A 284 -1.42 -7.28 20.25
C GLY A 284 -0.37 -6.56 19.41
N PHE A 285 -0.22 -5.26 19.65
CA PHE A 285 0.78 -4.44 19.00
C PHE A 285 2.15 -4.63 19.67
N VAL A 286 3.15 -4.96 18.88
CA VAL A 286 4.54 -5.09 19.30
C VAL A 286 5.34 -4.04 18.53
N PRO A 287 5.93 -3.02 19.20
CA PRO A 287 6.69 -1.96 18.54
C PRO A 287 7.94 -2.45 17.83
N ASP A 288 8.69 -3.34 18.48
CA ASP A 288 9.90 -3.96 17.93
C ASP A 288 9.66 -5.44 17.66
N LEU A 289 9.64 -5.81 16.40
CA LEU A 289 9.39 -7.18 15.94
C LEU A 289 10.64 -8.07 15.99
N GLN A 290 11.82 -7.53 16.35
CA GLN A 290 13.08 -8.32 16.27
C GLN A 290 13.09 -9.52 17.20
N ALA A 291 12.49 -9.39 18.40
CA ALA A 291 12.35 -10.51 19.33
C ALA A 291 11.43 -11.59 18.73
N ILE A 292 10.30 -11.19 18.11
CA ILE A 292 9.37 -12.13 17.48
C ILE A 292 10.04 -12.87 16.33
N TYR A 293 10.82 -12.17 15.47
CA TYR A 293 11.55 -12.80 14.37
C TYR A 293 12.60 -13.81 14.87
N ARG A 294 13.38 -13.47 15.91
CA ARG A 294 14.39 -14.37 16.49
C ARG A 294 13.78 -15.60 17.15
N ASP A 295 12.63 -15.41 17.77
CA ASP A 295 11.92 -16.49 18.49
C ASP A 295 11.08 -17.38 17.57
N SER A 296 10.94 -17.03 16.28
CA SER A 296 10.09 -17.78 15.35
C SER A 296 10.92 -18.47 14.27
N ARG A 297 10.45 -19.60 13.77
CA ARG A 297 11.07 -20.35 12.69
C ARG A 297 10.45 -20.12 11.33
N VAL A 298 9.14 -19.89 11.29
CA VAL A 298 8.38 -19.74 10.05
C VAL A 298 7.41 -18.58 10.18
N SER A 299 7.39 -17.71 9.19
CA SER A 299 6.31 -16.74 8.99
C SER A 299 5.21 -17.32 8.12
N VAL A 300 3.96 -16.97 8.39
CA VAL A 300 2.83 -17.34 7.53
C VAL A 300 2.03 -16.10 7.11
N ALA A 301 1.56 -16.08 5.84
CA ALA A 301 0.67 -15.02 5.35
C ALA A 301 -0.47 -15.65 4.52
N PRO A 302 -1.48 -16.25 5.18
CA PRO A 302 -2.51 -17.06 4.54
C PRO A 302 -3.64 -16.20 3.96
N LEU A 303 -3.35 -15.30 3.02
CA LEU A 303 -4.30 -14.36 2.45
C LEU A 303 -5.14 -15.02 1.36
N LEU A 304 -6.47 -15.02 1.53
CA LEU A 304 -7.40 -15.62 0.56
C LEU A 304 -7.84 -14.64 -0.52
N PHE A 305 -7.79 -13.35 -0.24
CA PHE A 305 -8.10 -12.26 -1.17
C PHE A 305 -7.36 -10.98 -0.77
N GLY A 306 -7.29 -10.04 -1.66
CA GLY A 306 -6.58 -8.78 -1.48
C GLY A 306 -6.09 -8.26 -2.82
N SER A 307 -5.45 -7.10 -2.87
CA SER A 307 -4.78 -6.56 -4.06
C SER A 307 -3.44 -5.97 -3.69
N GLY A 308 -2.58 -5.80 -4.68
CA GLY A 308 -1.27 -5.19 -4.54
C GLY A 308 -0.26 -6.05 -3.77
N MET A 309 0.96 -5.56 -3.71
CA MET A 309 2.05 -6.22 -2.98
C MET A 309 1.79 -6.21 -1.47
N LYS A 310 2.15 -7.29 -0.81
CA LYS A 310 1.91 -7.48 0.63
C LYS A 310 3.18 -7.14 1.41
N VAL A 311 3.20 -5.95 2.02
CA VAL A 311 4.33 -5.44 2.82
C VAL A 311 4.82 -6.47 3.83
N LYS A 312 3.94 -7.18 4.54
CA LYS A 312 4.32 -8.22 5.50
C LYS A 312 5.13 -9.39 4.90
N VAL A 313 4.88 -9.71 3.62
CA VAL A 313 5.65 -10.74 2.92
C VAL A 313 7.04 -10.20 2.59
N LEU A 314 7.11 -8.96 2.10
CA LEU A 314 8.39 -8.28 1.83
C LEU A 314 9.22 -8.08 3.10
N ASP A 315 8.59 -7.70 4.23
CA ASP A 315 9.26 -7.54 5.53
C ASP A 315 9.85 -8.85 6.02
N ALA A 316 9.08 -9.95 5.94
CA ALA A 316 9.60 -11.27 6.30
C ALA A 316 10.77 -11.68 5.40
N MET A 317 10.67 -11.45 4.08
CA MET A 317 11.75 -11.72 3.13
C MET A 317 12.98 -10.84 3.38
N ALA A 318 12.81 -9.55 3.66
CA ALA A 318 13.89 -8.62 3.99
C ALA A 318 14.63 -9.05 5.28
N ARG A 319 13.86 -9.46 6.29
CA ARG A 319 14.41 -9.97 7.55
C ARG A 319 15.13 -11.31 7.36
N GLY A 320 14.86 -12.02 6.27
CA GLY A 320 15.34 -13.38 6.03
C GLY A 320 14.57 -14.41 6.84
N MET A 321 13.31 -14.14 7.17
CA MET A 321 12.41 -15.10 7.78
C MET A 321 11.71 -15.90 6.69
N PRO A 322 11.96 -17.22 6.56
CA PRO A 322 11.24 -18.04 5.59
C PRO A 322 9.74 -17.98 5.80
N ILE A 323 9.01 -17.79 4.69
CA ILE A 323 7.57 -17.55 4.73
C ILE A 323 6.82 -18.52 3.83
N VAL A 324 5.68 -19.00 4.34
CA VAL A 324 4.67 -19.70 3.56
C VAL A 324 3.48 -18.75 3.36
N THR A 325 3.07 -18.58 2.11
CA THR A 325 1.97 -17.68 1.77
C THR A 325 1.09 -18.30 0.67
N THR A 326 -0.02 -17.66 0.35
CA THR A 326 -0.85 -18.01 -0.80
C THR A 326 -0.36 -17.28 -2.07
N SER A 327 -0.87 -17.67 -3.24
CA SER A 327 -0.67 -16.94 -4.49
C SER A 327 -1.12 -15.47 -4.37
N VAL A 328 -2.20 -15.21 -3.61
CA VAL A 328 -2.65 -13.85 -3.29
C VAL A 328 -1.63 -13.10 -2.43
N GLY A 329 -1.00 -13.77 -1.47
CA GLY A 329 0.03 -13.16 -0.62
C GLY A 329 1.31 -12.85 -1.36
N ALA A 330 1.67 -13.66 -2.36
CA ALA A 330 2.85 -13.48 -3.22
C ALA A 330 2.63 -12.53 -4.41
N GLU A 331 1.39 -12.05 -4.60
CA GLU A 331 1.00 -11.21 -5.74
C GLU A 331 1.92 -9.98 -5.89
N GLY A 332 2.42 -9.76 -7.12
CA GLY A 332 3.26 -8.60 -7.48
C GLY A 332 4.73 -8.73 -7.08
N ILE A 333 5.13 -9.80 -6.41
CA ILE A 333 6.53 -10.10 -6.10
C ILE A 333 7.08 -11.02 -7.20
N ASP A 334 8.15 -10.63 -7.85
CA ASP A 334 8.84 -11.45 -8.87
C ASP A 334 9.68 -12.53 -8.17
N MET A 335 8.99 -13.49 -7.58
CA MET A 335 9.54 -14.57 -6.78
C MET A 335 9.38 -15.92 -7.48
N GLU A 336 10.14 -16.91 -7.04
CA GLU A 336 10.08 -18.30 -7.47
C GLU A 336 9.80 -19.18 -6.24
N HIS A 337 8.74 -20.00 -6.32
CA HIS A 337 8.39 -20.98 -5.29
C HIS A 337 9.56 -21.94 -5.02
N GLY A 338 9.85 -22.20 -3.74
CA GLY A 338 10.94 -23.10 -3.33
C GLY A 338 12.34 -22.50 -3.40
N LYS A 339 12.46 -21.27 -3.93
CA LYS A 339 13.71 -20.53 -4.00
C LYS A 339 13.70 -19.29 -3.10
N HIS A 340 12.66 -18.47 -3.15
CA HIS A 340 12.57 -17.23 -2.39
C HIS A 340 11.57 -17.33 -1.24
N LEU A 341 10.46 -18.03 -1.47
CA LEU A 341 9.41 -18.31 -0.49
C LEU A 341 8.63 -19.57 -0.90
N LEU A 342 7.68 -20.00 -0.07
CA LEU A 342 6.78 -21.11 -0.40
C LEU A 342 5.36 -20.59 -0.62
N VAL A 343 4.69 -21.10 -1.67
CA VAL A 343 3.31 -20.75 -2.03
C VAL A 343 2.43 -21.99 -1.92
N ALA A 344 1.30 -21.86 -1.21
CA ALA A 344 0.31 -22.90 -1.07
C ALA A 344 -1.10 -22.29 -0.93
N ASP A 345 -2.04 -22.73 -1.76
CA ASP A 345 -3.39 -22.14 -1.86
C ASP A 345 -4.49 -23.02 -1.21
N ASN A 346 -4.14 -24.22 -0.79
CA ASN A 346 -5.06 -25.10 -0.08
C ASN A 346 -4.50 -25.52 1.29
N PRO A 347 -5.34 -26.03 2.22
CA PRO A 347 -4.92 -26.30 3.60
C PRO A 347 -3.82 -27.38 3.70
N ASP A 348 -3.91 -28.43 2.89
CA ASP A 348 -3.00 -29.58 2.97
C ASP A 348 -1.60 -29.20 2.48
N ASP A 349 -1.50 -28.47 1.36
CA ASP A 349 -0.23 -27.97 0.86
C ASP A 349 0.36 -26.92 1.81
N MET A 350 -0.49 -26.02 2.39
CA MET A 350 -0.03 -25.02 3.37
C MET A 350 0.58 -25.72 4.60
N ALA A 351 -0.07 -26.75 5.13
CA ALA A 351 0.43 -27.53 6.24
C ALA A 351 1.74 -28.26 5.88
N ASN A 352 1.83 -28.84 4.69
CA ASN A 352 3.03 -29.51 4.22
C ASN A 352 4.20 -28.55 4.04
N GLU A 353 3.99 -27.37 3.47
CA GLU A 353 5.06 -26.39 3.27
C GLU A 353 5.54 -25.78 4.60
N VAL A 354 4.65 -25.56 5.55
CA VAL A 354 5.03 -25.18 6.92
C VAL A 354 5.84 -26.28 7.59
N ASP A 355 5.40 -27.52 7.51
CA ASP A 355 6.10 -28.69 8.08
C ASP A 355 7.51 -28.82 7.52
N ARG A 356 7.68 -28.66 6.21
CA ARG A 356 9.01 -28.66 5.55
C ARG A 356 9.94 -27.59 6.14
N LEU A 357 9.45 -26.37 6.37
CA LEU A 357 10.29 -25.31 6.98
C LEU A 357 10.58 -25.54 8.45
N LEU A 358 9.72 -26.25 9.17
CA LEU A 358 9.97 -26.62 10.55
C LEU A 358 11.02 -27.72 10.68
N THR A 359 11.20 -28.57 9.65
CA THR A 359 11.98 -29.82 9.72
C THR A 359 13.20 -29.88 8.82
N ASP A 360 13.27 -29.04 7.76
CA ASP A 360 14.41 -28.99 6.82
C ASP A 360 15.25 -27.71 6.97
N PRO A 361 16.38 -27.75 7.73
CA PRO A 361 17.27 -26.62 7.89
C PRO A 361 17.93 -26.14 6.58
N HIS A 362 18.12 -27.04 5.61
CA HIS A 362 18.74 -26.67 4.32
C HIS A 362 17.77 -25.88 3.44
N LEU A 363 16.50 -26.29 3.38
CA LEU A 363 15.46 -25.52 2.70
C LEU A 363 15.31 -24.15 3.37
N TRP A 364 15.22 -24.13 4.71
CA TRP A 364 15.10 -22.92 5.50
C TRP A 364 16.22 -21.91 5.18
N GLN A 365 17.48 -22.37 5.24
CA GLN A 365 18.65 -21.53 4.96
C GLN A 365 18.67 -21.04 3.51
N ARG A 366 18.32 -21.88 2.56
CA ARG A 366 18.23 -21.49 1.15
C ARG A 366 17.23 -20.37 0.91
N LEU A 367 16.03 -20.48 1.50
CA LEU A 367 15.00 -19.44 1.39
C LEU A 367 15.44 -18.15 2.09
N GLN A 368 16.05 -18.24 3.28
CA GLN A 368 16.58 -17.10 4.01
C GLN A 368 17.56 -16.28 3.16
N VAL A 369 18.53 -16.92 2.55
CA VAL A 369 19.58 -16.27 1.72
C VAL A 369 18.96 -15.67 0.46
N ASN A 370 18.15 -16.45 -0.26
CA ASN A 370 17.63 -16.04 -1.56
C ASN A 370 16.54 -14.95 -1.43
N SER A 371 15.71 -15.00 -0.39
CA SER A 371 14.72 -13.95 -0.15
C SER A 371 15.38 -12.59 0.12
N ARG A 372 16.38 -12.55 1.00
CA ARG A 372 17.15 -11.32 1.27
C ARG A 372 17.87 -10.80 0.02
N ALA A 373 18.44 -11.69 -0.78
CA ALA A 373 19.09 -11.31 -2.04
C ALA A 373 18.10 -10.66 -3.01
N LEU A 374 16.91 -11.27 -3.19
CA LEU A 374 15.86 -10.72 -4.05
C LEU A 374 15.39 -9.34 -3.58
N ILE A 375 15.15 -9.18 -2.26
CA ILE A 375 14.75 -7.87 -1.71
C ILE A 375 15.83 -6.83 -1.94
N ARG A 376 17.09 -7.17 -1.63
CA ARG A 376 18.23 -6.26 -1.82
C ARG A 376 18.42 -5.86 -3.28
N GLU A 377 18.16 -6.77 -4.21
CA GLU A 377 18.30 -6.50 -5.64
C GLU A 377 17.15 -5.65 -6.21
N ARG A 378 15.90 -5.86 -5.74
CA ARG A 378 14.73 -5.33 -6.46
C ARG A 378 13.77 -4.50 -5.64
N TYR A 379 13.70 -4.70 -4.32
CA TYR A 379 12.62 -4.18 -3.48
C TYR A 379 13.10 -3.31 -2.33
N THR A 380 14.10 -2.45 -2.58
CA THR A 380 14.54 -1.43 -1.62
C THR A 380 14.03 -0.05 -2.00
N TRP A 381 13.78 0.80 -1.01
CA TRP A 381 13.42 2.20 -1.22
C TRP A 381 14.47 2.94 -2.03
N ARG A 382 15.74 2.68 -1.77
CA ARG A 382 16.85 3.27 -2.52
C ARG A 382 16.77 2.97 -4.02
N GLN A 383 16.47 1.74 -4.40
CA GLN A 383 16.36 1.37 -5.83
C GLN A 383 15.12 1.98 -6.45
N LEU A 384 13.98 1.91 -5.76
CA LEU A 384 12.74 2.51 -6.21
C LEU A 384 12.92 4.00 -6.49
N PHE A 385 13.47 4.74 -5.53
CA PHE A 385 13.67 6.18 -5.69
C PHE A 385 14.71 6.53 -6.76
N THR A 386 15.78 5.73 -6.90
CA THR A 386 16.75 5.90 -7.98
C THR A 386 16.07 5.80 -9.35
N GLN A 387 15.21 4.81 -9.54
CA GLN A 387 14.46 4.63 -10.79
C GLN A 387 13.45 5.76 -11.00
N MET A 388 12.70 6.13 -9.97
CA MET A 388 11.73 7.23 -10.01
C MET A 388 12.40 8.56 -10.41
N HIS A 389 13.52 8.89 -9.78
CA HIS A 389 14.27 10.11 -10.13
C HIS A 389 14.76 10.10 -11.58
N ARG A 390 15.26 8.98 -12.10
CA ARG A 390 15.65 8.87 -13.53
C ARG A 390 14.46 9.13 -14.46
N THR A 391 13.29 8.60 -14.11
CA THR A 391 12.05 8.82 -14.89
C THR A 391 11.62 10.28 -14.83
N LEU A 392 11.63 10.91 -13.66
CA LEU A 392 11.32 12.35 -13.51
C LEU A 392 12.31 13.22 -14.30
N ASP A 393 13.61 12.94 -14.20
CA ASP A 393 14.64 13.66 -14.96
C ASP A 393 14.46 13.51 -16.48
N SER A 394 14.02 12.34 -16.95
CA SER A 394 13.70 12.10 -18.35
C SER A 394 12.47 12.92 -18.78
N GLY A 395 11.38 12.87 -18.01
CA GLY A 395 10.16 13.65 -18.26
C GLY A 395 10.43 15.16 -18.33
N LEU A 396 11.28 15.66 -17.43
CA LEU A 396 11.68 17.08 -17.41
C LEU A 396 12.55 17.50 -18.61
N ARG A 397 13.23 16.57 -19.28
CA ARG A 397 14.05 16.84 -20.49
C ARG A 397 13.26 16.76 -21.78
N THR A 398 12.32 15.81 -21.86
CA THR A 398 11.57 15.58 -23.10
C THR A 398 10.53 16.66 -23.38
N GLY A 399 10.20 17.49 -22.38
CA GLY A 399 9.19 18.53 -22.51
C GLY A 399 7.80 17.91 -22.77
N LYS A 400 6.77 18.69 -22.62
CA LYS A 400 5.39 18.28 -22.55
C LYS A 400 4.70 17.75 -23.77
N SER A 401 3.69 16.95 -23.50
CA SER A 401 2.42 16.96 -24.23
C SER A 401 1.37 17.75 -23.41
N VAL A 402 1.03 18.96 -23.81
CA VAL A 402 -0.09 19.72 -23.22
C VAL A 402 -1.39 19.05 -23.65
N ALA A 403 -1.89 18.14 -22.86
CA ALA A 403 -3.23 17.60 -23.05
C ALA A 403 -4.29 18.58 -22.54
N THR A 404 -4.50 19.68 -23.25
CA THR A 404 -5.65 20.55 -23.05
C THR A 404 -6.83 20.04 -23.86
N GLY A 405 -7.56 19.08 -23.32
CA GLY A 405 -8.76 18.54 -23.98
C GLY A 405 -10.04 18.72 -23.14
N PRO A 406 -11.23 18.58 -23.76
CA PRO A 406 -12.51 18.68 -23.05
C PRO A 406 -12.69 17.72 -21.87
N ALA A 407 -11.92 16.61 -21.84
CA ALA A 407 -11.94 15.63 -20.77
C ALA A 407 -11.34 16.19 -19.47
N THR A 408 -10.25 16.98 -19.55
CA THR A 408 -9.61 17.62 -18.38
C THR A 408 -10.59 18.57 -17.70
N ARG A 409 -11.35 19.34 -18.47
CA ARG A 409 -12.35 20.29 -17.95
C ARG A 409 -13.44 19.60 -17.16
N ARG A 410 -13.95 18.44 -17.60
CA ARG A 410 -15.02 17.71 -16.91
C ARG A 410 -14.60 17.16 -15.55
N LEU A 411 -13.34 16.75 -15.39
CA LEU A 411 -12.84 16.18 -14.13
C LEU A 411 -12.50 17.26 -13.08
N GLN A 412 -12.17 18.48 -13.53
CA GLN A 412 -11.75 19.58 -12.67
C GLN A 412 -12.88 20.55 -12.29
N HIS A 413 -13.94 20.70 -13.14
CA HIS A 413 -15.06 21.60 -12.88
C HIS A 413 -16.19 20.99 -12.03
N ALA A 414 -16.06 19.78 -11.58
CA ALA A 414 -17.00 19.16 -10.67
C ALA A 414 -16.76 19.54 -9.19
N GLY A 415 -15.99 20.60 -8.93
CA GLY A 415 -15.73 21.18 -7.62
C GLY A 415 -16.61 22.38 -7.27
#